data_b247564d97e1c4d4cc949ce92ab5a45f
#
_entry.id   b247564d97e1c4d4cc949ce92ab5a45f
#
_cell.length_a   1.000
_cell.length_b   1.000
_cell.length_c   1.000
_cell.angle_alpha   90.00
_cell.angle_beta   90.00
_cell.angle_gamma   90.00
#
_symmetry.space_group_name_H-M   'P 1'
#
loop_
_entity.id
_entity.type
_entity.pdbx_description
1 polymer ?
#
loop_
_entity_poly.entity_id
_entity_poly.type
_entity_poly.pdbx_seq_one_letter_code
_entity_poly.pdbx_strand_id
1 'polypeptide(L)'
;MVVGVVGAAGGVGASTLAALVARRLSRATSTALVDLDRGAAGLDVVVGVEDVDGARWPDLSGAGGDVRGADVVALLPRWGACAVLSADRTRPTAVDPGVRIDVLHALACEVGALVLDLDRGAVVDGDAPLAACDAVVVVARADLRSVAGALALRPRLDQAATRRGLVVRGGASAALGAADVAAASGLDLWHVARRDRALVARAERVGPGGRGPAARAADAVVRQLGIGT
;
A
#
# COMPACT_ATOMS: atom_id res chain seq x y z
N MET A 1 -9.97 9.69 3.76
CA MET A 1 -8.67 9.90 3.10
C MET A 1 -8.19 8.61 2.48
N VAL A 2 -7.74 8.64 1.20
CA VAL A 2 -7.26 7.47 0.46
C VAL A 2 -5.76 7.64 0.15
N VAL A 3 -4.95 6.65 0.50
CA VAL A 3 -3.49 6.66 0.31
C VAL A 3 -3.08 5.45 -0.51
N GLY A 4 -2.56 5.67 -1.71
CA GLY A 4 -1.96 4.63 -2.53
C GLY A 4 -0.49 4.42 -2.19
N VAL A 5 -0.03 3.18 -2.17
CA VAL A 5 1.40 2.83 -2.05
C VAL A 5 1.76 1.91 -3.22
N VAL A 6 2.80 2.26 -3.96
CA VAL A 6 3.24 1.50 -5.13
C VAL A 6 4.75 1.30 -5.14
N GLY A 7 5.21 0.15 -5.59
CA GLY A 7 6.64 -0.13 -5.75
C GLY A 7 7.16 0.29 -7.12
N ALA A 8 8.26 1.03 -7.17
CA ALA A 8 8.98 1.33 -8.41
C ALA A 8 9.56 0.05 -9.06
N ALA A 9 9.86 -0.97 -8.26
CA ALA A 9 10.32 -2.28 -8.72
C ALA A 9 9.79 -3.38 -7.80
N GLY A 10 9.84 -4.63 -8.25
CA GLY A 10 9.50 -5.78 -7.42
C GLY A 10 10.41 -5.90 -6.18
N GLY A 11 9.82 -6.30 -5.05
CA GLY A 11 10.55 -6.56 -3.80
C GLY A 11 11.14 -5.31 -3.12
N VAL A 12 10.70 -4.11 -3.47
CA VAL A 12 11.13 -2.86 -2.79
C VAL A 12 10.46 -2.67 -1.43
N GLY A 13 9.41 -3.43 -1.11
CA GLY A 13 8.70 -3.42 0.16
C GLY A 13 7.54 -2.43 0.21
N ALA A 14 6.85 -2.22 -0.91
CA ALA A 14 5.65 -1.39 -0.98
C ALA A 14 4.54 -1.93 -0.07
N SER A 15 4.17 -3.21 -0.20
CA SER A 15 3.15 -3.87 0.62
C SER A 15 3.45 -3.75 2.13
N THR A 16 4.72 -3.94 2.50
CA THR A 16 5.15 -3.76 3.89
C THR A 16 4.97 -2.31 4.36
N LEU A 17 5.31 -1.33 3.52
CA LEU A 17 5.12 0.07 3.86
C LEU A 17 3.63 0.41 3.93
N ALA A 18 2.80 -0.05 2.99
CA ALA A 18 1.35 0.11 3.01
C ALA A 18 0.75 -0.41 4.32
N ALA A 19 1.11 -1.64 4.71
CA ALA A 19 0.70 -2.22 5.98
C ALA A 19 1.11 -1.36 7.18
N LEU A 20 2.36 -0.93 7.25
CA LEU A 20 2.84 -0.11 8.36
C LEU A 20 2.19 1.28 8.41
N VAL A 21 1.90 1.89 7.26
CA VAL A 21 1.15 3.15 7.17
C VAL A 21 -0.28 2.93 7.69
N ALA A 22 -0.99 1.90 7.21
CA ALA A 22 -2.33 1.56 7.69
C ALA A 22 -2.35 1.32 9.22
N ARG A 23 -1.37 0.59 9.74
CA ARG A 23 -1.23 0.37 11.18
C ARG A 23 -0.98 1.65 11.98
N ARG A 24 -0.31 2.65 11.41
CA ARG A 24 -0.13 3.95 12.06
C ARG A 24 -1.43 4.74 12.07
N LEU A 25 -2.11 4.78 10.93
CA LEU A 25 -3.39 5.49 10.78
C LEU A 25 -4.47 4.90 11.67
N SER A 26 -4.51 3.56 11.82
CA SER A 26 -5.51 2.87 12.65
C SER A 26 -5.44 3.17 14.16
N ARG A 27 -4.43 3.91 14.61
CA ARG A 27 -4.35 4.42 15.98
C ARG A 27 -5.17 5.69 16.19
N ALA A 28 -5.43 6.43 15.13
CA ALA A 28 -6.11 7.72 15.17
C ALA A 28 -7.49 7.69 14.55
N THR A 29 -7.75 6.79 13.60
CA THR A 29 -9.03 6.71 12.89
C THR A 29 -9.34 5.29 12.43
N SER A 30 -10.63 5.02 12.12
CA SER A 30 -11.03 3.79 11.44
C SER A 30 -10.24 3.64 10.14
N THR A 31 -9.62 2.48 9.93
CA THR A 31 -8.69 2.28 8.82
C THR A 31 -8.90 0.93 8.17
N ALA A 32 -8.89 0.90 6.83
CA ALA A 32 -8.80 -0.31 6.04
C ALA A 32 -7.53 -0.32 5.19
N LEU A 33 -6.94 -1.51 5.04
CA LEU A 33 -5.82 -1.82 4.16
C LEU A 33 -6.32 -2.77 3.08
N VAL A 34 -6.13 -2.39 1.83
CA VAL A 34 -6.65 -3.15 0.68
C VAL A 34 -5.53 -3.54 -0.26
N ASP A 35 -5.49 -4.82 -0.57
CA ASP A 35 -4.60 -5.43 -1.55
C ASP A 35 -5.18 -5.29 -2.96
N LEU A 36 -4.47 -4.61 -3.83
CA LEU A 36 -4.81 -4.48 -5.24
C LEU A 36 -3.76 -5.12 -6.17
N ASP A 37 -2.79 -5.84 -5.61
CA ASP A 37 -1.79 -6.58 -6.39
C ASP A 37 -2.46 -7.81 -7.04
N ARG A 38 -2.41 -7.87 -8.37
CA ARG A 38 -3.05 -8.92 -9.17
C ARG A 38 -2.29 -10.26 -9.16
N GLY A 39 -1.04 -10.25 -8.77
CA GLY A 39 -0.17 -11.44 -8.80
C GLY A 39 0.08 -12.08 -7.44
N ALA A 40 -0.67 -11.71 -6.45
CA ALA A 40 -0.22 -11.72 -5.09
C ALA A 40 -0.23 -13.02 -4.31
N ALA A 41 0.80 -13.14 -3.52
CA ALA A 41 0.86 -14.01 -2.35
C ALA A 41 0.01 -13.51 -1.17
N GLY A 42 -0.93 -12.57 -1.40
CA GLY A 42 -1.83 -12.04 -0.39
C GLY A 42 -1.18 -11.08 0.62
N LEU A 43 -1.76 -9.92 0.79
CA LEU A 43 -1.35 -8.95 1.80
C LEU A 43 -1.60 -9.48 3.23
N ASP A 44 -2.57 -10.38 3.41
CA ASP A 44 -2.86 -11.09 4.65
C ASP A 44 -1.64 -11.87 5.17
N VAL A 45 -0.89 -12.53 4.29
CA VAL A 45 0.38 -13.20 4.63
C VAL A 45 1.42 -12.18 5.09
N VAL A 46 1.50 -11.01 4.44
CA VAL A 46 2.43 -9.95 4.84
C VAL A 46 2.17 -9.47 6.26
N VAL A 47 0.90 -9.39 6.66
CA VAL A 47 0.52 -8.88 8.00
C VAL A 47 0.26 -9.98 9.02
N GLY A 48 0.28 -11.27 8.64
CA GLY A 48 0.11 -12.42 9.53
C GLY A 48 -1.35 -12.61 9.97
N VAL A 49 -2.30 -12.44 9.05
CA VAL A 49 -3.74 -12.69 9.27
C VAL A 49 -4.32 -13.68 8.26
N GLU A 50 -3.46 -14.45 7.60
CA GLU A 50 -3.85 -15.42 6.57
C GLU A 50 -4.78 -16.53 7.07
N ASP A 51 -4.67 -16.87 8.36
CA ASP A 51 -5.50 -17.89 9.01
C ASP A 51 -6.61 -17.27 9.88
N VAL A 52 -6.78 -15.95 9.85
CA VAL A 52 -7.87 -15.27 10.55
C VAL A 52 -9.13 -15.31 9.68
N ASP A 53 -10.24 -15.75 10.27
CA ASP A 53 -11.54 -15.77 9.59
C ASP A 53 -11.95 -14.38 9.11
N GLY A 54 -12.59 -14.34 7.94
CA GLY A 54 -13.13 -13.12 7.37
C GLY A 54 -13.07 -13.11 5.84
N ALA A 55 -13.77 -12.18 5.22
CA ALA A 55 -13.88 -12.08 3.78
C ALA A 55 -12.56 -11.70 3.13
N ARG A 56 -12.34 -12.26 1.95
CA ARG A 56 -11.26 -11.95 0.99
C ARG A 56 -11.91 -11.48 -0.32
N TRP A 57 -11.12 -11.02 -1.27
CA TRP A 57 -11.64 -10.58 -2.56
C TRP A 57 -12.58 -11.57 -3.24
N PRO A 58 -12.35 -12.91 -3.26
CA PRO A 58 -13.29 -13.87 -3.85
C PRO A 58 -14.69 -13.86 -3.20
N ASP A 59 -14.76 -13.60 -1.89
CA ASP A 59 -16.03 -13.57 -1.16
C ASP A 59 -16.89 -12.34 -1.51
N LEU A 60 -16.27 -11.29 -2.03
CA LEU A 60 -16.91 -10.07 -2.47
C LEU A 60 -17.18 -10.05 -3.99
N SER A 61 -16.91 -11.13 -4.72
CA SER A 61 -17.07 -11.18 -6.18
C SER A 61 -18.51 -10.93 -6.66
N GLY A 62 -19.50 -11.17 -5.82
CA GLY A 62 -20.91 -10.86 -6.08
C GLY A 62 -21.38 -9.51 -5.51
N ALA A 63 -20.52 -8.73 -4.88
CA ALA A 63 -20.85 -7.45 -4.25
C ALA A 63 -20.86 -6.34 -5.31
N GLY A 64 -21.92 -6.23 -6.09
CA GLY A 64 -22.09 -5.14 -7.07
C GLY A 64 -23.27 -4.24 -6.72
N GLY A 65 -23.27 -3.00 -7.20
CA GLY A 65 -24.35 -2.03 -6.99
C GLY A 65 -24.23 -1.30 -5.64
N ASP A 66 -25.31 -1.27 -4.87
CA ASP A 66 -25.37 -0.54 -3.58
C ASP A 66 -24.66 -1.33 -2.46
N VAL A 67 -23.33 -1.22 -2.40
CA VAL A 67 -22.47 -1.88 -1.40
C VAL A 67 -22.38 -0.99 -0.16
N ARG A 68 -22.80 -1.51 0.99
CA ARG A 68 -22.68 -0.78 2.27
C ARG A 68 -21.29 -1.00 2.88
N GLY A 69 -20.52 0.08 3.03
CA GLY A 69 -19.17 0.03 3.58
C GLY A 69 -19.06 -0.60 4.96
N ALA A 70 -20.05 -0.32 5.84
CA ALA A 70 -20.11 -0.90 7.19
C ALA A 70 -20.20 -2.43 7.15
N ASP A 71 -21.01 -2.99 6.24
CA ASP A 71 -21.16 -4.44 6.10
C ASP A 71 -19.86 -5.07 5.58
N VAL A 72 -19.21 -4.42 4.60
CA VAL A 72 -17.87 -4.88 4.12
C VAL A 72 -16.88 -4.89 5.27
N VAL A 73 -16.73 -3.76 5.99
CA VAL A 73 -15.76 -3.63 7.11
C VAL A 73 -16.03 -4.66 8.21
N ALA A 74 -17.30 -5.00 8.47
CA ALA A 74 -17.65 -6.01 9.47
C ALA A 74 -17.23 -7.43 9.09
N LEU A 75 -17.14 -7.72 7.79
CA LEU A 75 -16.74 -9.03 7.27
C LEU A 75 -15.22 -9.21 7.19
N LEU A 76 -14.45 -8.11 7.21
CA LEU A 76 -12.99 -8.18 7.00
C LEU A 76 -12.24 -8.68 8.23
N PRO A 77 -11.20 -9.50 8.06
CA PRO A 77 -10.29 -9.84 9.14
C PRO A 77 -9.57 -8.59 9.67
N ARG A 78 -9.12 -8.67 10.92
CA ARG A 78 -8.49 -7.55 11.62
C ARG A 78 -7.01 -7.80 11.90
N TRP A 79 -6.18 -6.84 11.52
CA TRP A 79 -4.81 -6.74 11.97
C TRP A 79 -4.68 -5.64 13.02
N GLY A 80 -4.86 -6.00 14.28
CA GLY A 80 -5.09 -5.03 15.35
C GLY A 80 -6.39 -4.23 15.11
N ALA A 81 -6.31 -2.91 15.03
CA ALA A 81 -7.47 -2.05 14.75
C ALA A 81 -7.74 -1.85 13.23
N CYS A 82 -6.85 -2.32 12.35
CA CYS A 82 -6.98 -2.17 10.91
C CYS A 82 -7.79 -3.31 10.30
N ALA A 83 -8.81 -3.01 9.48
CA ALA A 83 -9.48 -3.99 8.64
C ALA A 83 -8.60 -4.32 7.42
N VAL A 84 -8.58 -5.57 6.96
CA VAL A 84 -7.70 -6.00 5.86
C VAL A 84 -8.52 -6.71 4.80
N LEU A 85 -8.52 -6.19 3.57
CA LEU A 85 -9.06 -6.87 2.39
C LEU A 85 -7.91 -7.32 1.51
N SER A 86 -7.72 -8.63 1.40
CA SER A 86 -6.62 -9.25 0.67
C SER A 86 -7.10 -10.21 -0.41
N ALA A 87 -6.23 -10.57 -1.33
CA ALA A 87 -6.39 -11.74 -2.17
C ALA A 87 -6.50 -13.03 -1.30
N ASP A 88 -6.99 -14.10 -1.89
CA ASP A 88 -7.01 -15.41 -1.25
C ASP A 88 -6.06 -16.36 -1.99
N ARG A 89 -5.00 -16.78 -1.30
CA ARG A 89 -3.98 -17.67 -1.87
C ARG A 89 -4.52 -19.05 -2.26
N THR A 90 -5.64 -19.47 -1.67
CA THR A 90 -6.29 -20.76 -1.92
C THR A 90 -7.38 -20.70 -2.98
N ARG A 91 -7.93 -19.51 -3.23
CA ARG A 91 -8.99 -19.24 -4.21
C ARG A 91 -8.60 -18.06 -5.10
N PRO A 92 -7.55 -18.18 -5.93
CA PRO A 92 -7.11 -17.09 -6.79
C PRO A 92 -8.24 -16.75 -7.79
N THR A 93 -8.82 -15.58 -7.64
CA THR A 93 -9.98 -15.15 -8.45
C THR A 93 -9.77 -13.73 -8.92
N ALA A 94 -9.96 -13.51 -10.21
CA ALA A 94 -10.04 -12.17 -10.75
C ALA A 94 -11.42 -11.59 -10.38
N VAL A 95 -11.44 -10.52 -9.62
CA VAL A 95 -12.67 -9.79 -9.29
C VAL A 95 -12.97 -8.81 -10.41
N ASP A 96 -14.24 -8.72 -10.80
CA ASP A 96 -14.71 -7.76 -11.79
C ASP A 96 -14.29 -6.33 -11.43
N PRO A 97 -13.79 -5.53 -12.40
CA PRO A 97 -13.36 -4.17 -12.13
C PRO A 97 -14.46 -3.26 -11.55
N GLY A 98 -15.72 -3.45 -11.97
CA GLY A 98 -16.86 -2.71 -11.44
C GLY A 98 -17.10 -3.02 -9.96
N VAL A 99 -17.14 -4.31 -9.61
CA VAL A 99 -17.26 -4.76 -8.21
C VAL A 99 -16.13 -4.19 -7.36
N ARG A 100 -14.90 -4.21 -7.88
CA ARG A 100 -13.74 -3.66 -7.17
C ARG A 100 -13.90 -2.16 -6.91
N ILE A 101 -14.39 -1.40 -7.90
CA ILE A 101 -14.64 0.04 -7.74
C ILE A 101 -15.73 0.28 -6.70
N ASP A 102 -16.85 -0.46 -6.74
CA ASP A 102 -17.97 -0.31 -5.79
C ASP A 102 -17.51 -0.59 -4.35
N VAL A 103 -16.76 -1.67 -4.14
CA VAL A 103 -16.20 -2.03 -2.82
C VAL A 103 -15.22 -0.96 -2.33
N LEU A 104 -14.32 -0.47 -3.19
CA LEU A 104 -13.36 0.58 -2.81
C LEU A 104 -14.07 1.89 -2.46
N HIS A 105 -15.10 2.26 -3.23
CA HIS A 105 -15.91 3.44 -2.94
C HIS A 105 -16.64 3.31 -1.60
N ALA A 106 -17.30 2.17 -1.36
CA ALA A 106 -17.98 1.89 -0.11
C ALA A 106 -17.03 1.96 1.09
N LEU A 107 -15.83 1.37 0.99
CA LEU A 107 -14.81 1.45 2.03
C LEU A 107 -14.31 2.89 2.23
N ALA A 108 -14.06 3.64 1.16
CA ALA A 108 -13.59 5.02 1.26
C ALA A 108 -14.59 5.95 1.95
N CYS A 109 -15.89 5.69 1.79
CA CYS A 109 -16.98 6.42 2.48
C CYS A 109 -17.11 6.02 3.96
N GLU A 110 -16.78 4.78 4.32
CA GLU A 110 -17.00 4.24 5.66
C GLU A 110 -15.83 4.51 6.61
N VAL A 111 -14.57 4.39 6.12
CA VAL A 111 -13.40 4.50 6.98
C VAL A 111 -12.76 5.89 6.92
N GLY A 112 -12.19 6.35 8.03
CA GLY A 112 -11.44 7.60 8.07
C GLY A 112 -10.15 7.57 7.23
N ALA A 113 -9.53 6.38 7.06
CA ALA A 113 -8.38 6.18 6.20
C ALA A 113 -8.45 4.85 5.43
N LEU A 114 -8.25 4.91 4.12
CA LEU A 114 -8.14 3.76 3.23
C LEU A 114 -6.72 3.71 2.64
N VAL A 115 -6.00 2.64 2.89
CA VAL A 115 -4.65 2.44 2.34
C VAL A 115 -4.70 1.35 1.28
N LEU A 116 -4.24 1.67 0.07
CA LEU A 116 -4.24 0.79 -1.08
C LEU A 116 -2.82 0.33 -1.38
N ASP A 117 -2.59 -0.97 -1.37
CA ASP A 117 -1.37 -1.59 -1.91
C ASP A 117 -1.57 -1.76 -3.42
N LEU A 118 -0.98 -0.87 -4.20
CA LEU A 118 -1.23 -0.74 -5.63
C LEU A 118 -0.33 -1.67 -6.45
N ASP A 119 -0.94 -2.41 -7.38
CA ASP A 119 -0.22 -3.13 -8.42
C ASP A 119 0.48 -2.17 -9.36
N ARG A 120 1.79 -2.34 -9.55
CA ARG A 120 2.60 -1.49 -10.42
C ARG A 120 2.18 -1.62 -11.89
N GLY A 121 1.84 -2.82 -12.34
CA GLY A 121 1.35 -3.06 -13.70
C GLY A 121 0.05 -2.31 -13.93
N ALA A 122 -0.91 -2.45 -13.02
CA ALA A 122 -2.17 -1.74 -13.09
C ALA A 122 -2.01 -0.21 -13.10
N VAL A 123 -1.01 0.33 -12.37
CA VAL A 123 -0.71 1.78 -12.43
C VAL A 123 -0.21 2.15 -13.83
N VAL A 124 0.72 1.42 -14.41
CA VAL A 124 1.28 1.70 -15.75
C VAL A 124 0.20 1.58 -16.82
N ASP A 125 -0.65 0.55 -16.74
CA ASP A 125 -1.72 0.29 -17.69
C ASP A 125 -2.88 1.31 -17.57
N GLY A 126 -3.02 1.97 -16.42
CA GLY A 126 -4.08 2.93 -16.14
C GLY A 126 -5.32 2.32 -15.48
N ASP A 127 -5.22 1.09 -15.00
CA ASP A 127 -6.30 0.34 -14.34
C ASP A 127 -6.34 0.53 -12.81
N ALA A 128 -5.32 1.18 -12.24
CA ALA A 128 -5.26 1.46 -10.82
C ALA A 128 -6.14 2.68 -10.45
N PRO A 129 -6.78 2.68 -9.27
CA PRO A 129 -7.70 3.75 -8.84
C PRO A 129 -6.95 5.00 -8.34
N LEU A 130 -5.99 5.51 -9.12
CA LEU A 130 -5.16 6.65 -8.73
C LEU A 130 -5.96 7.93 -8.52
N ALA A 131 -7.01 8.13 -9.33
CA ALA A 131 -7.87 9.32 -9.23
C ALA A 131 -8.64 9.41 -7.89
N ALA A 132 -8.81 8.27 -7.21
CA ALA A 132 -9.43 8.22 -5.90
C ALA A 132 -8.43 8.49 -4.75
N CYS A 133 -7.12 8.56 -5.06
CA CYS A 133 -6.09 8.76 -4.04
C CYS A 133 -5.86 10.24 -3.73
N ASP A 134 -5.90 10.61 -2.47
CA ASP A 134 -5.47 11.94 -1.99
C ASP A 134 -3.93 12.07 -2.03
N ALA A 135 -3.23 10.95 -1.88
CA ALA A 135 -1.79 10.87 -1.99
C ALA A 135 -1.32 9.51 -2.49
N VAL A 136 -0.19 9.50 -3.21
CA VAL A 136 0.48 8.25 -3.63
C VAL A 136 1.93 8.26 -3.17
N VAL A 137 2.34 7.17 -2.55
CA VAL A 137 3.72 6.93 -2.08
C VAL A 137 4.40 5.93 -2.99
N VAL A 138 5.46 6.36 -3.66
CA VAL A 138 6.32 5.48 -4.46
C VAL A 138 7.44 4.96 -3.58
N VAL A 139 7.62 3.65 -3.54
CA VAL A 139 8.73 3.00 -2.82
C VAL A 139 9.78 2.55 -3.81
N ALA A 140 11.01 3.01 -3.64
CA ALA A 140 12.14 2.70 -4.51
C ALA A 140 13.35 2.20 -3.71
N ARG A 141 14.26 1.50 -4.38
CA ARG A 141 15.64 1.34 -3.91
C ARG A 141 16.55 2.35 -4.58
N ALA A 142 17.71 2.58 -3.99
CA ALA A 142 18.74 3.42 -4.57
C ALA A 142 19.51 2.65 -5.67
N ASP A 143 18.80 2.28 -6.75
CA ASP A 143 19.32 1.56 -7.91
C ASP A 143 18.64 2.02 -9.21
N LEU A 144 19.31 1.79 -10.35
CA LEU A 144 18.82 2.18 -11.68
C LEU A 144 17.50 1.53 -12.07
N ARG A 145 17.25 0.30 -11.62
CA ARG A 145 16.00 -0.42 -11.91
C ARG A 145 14.80 0.28 -11.23
N SER A 146 14.99 0.76 -10.02
CA SER A 146 13.96 1.52 -9.30
C SER A 146 13.75 2.91 -9.92
N VAL A 147 14.80 3.57 -10.39
CA VAL A 147 14.66 4.83 -11.14
C VAL A 147 13.86 4.62 -12.42
N ALA A 148 14.20 3.62 -13.23
CA ALA A 148 13.44 3.30 -14.44
C ALA A 148 11.98 2.96 -14.15
N GLY A 149 11.72 2.21 -13.08
CA GLY A 149 10.36 1.90 -12.65
C GLY A 149 9.58 3.12 -12.18
N ALA A 150 10.20 4.03 -11.44
CA ALA A 150 9.56 5.27 -11.02
C ALA A 150 9.23 6.19 -12.21
N LEU A 151 10.13 6.25 -13.21
CA LEU A 151 9.87 6.98 -14.46
C LEU A 151 8.70 6.38 -15.25
N ALA A 152 8.55 5.04 -15.26
CA ALA A 152 7.41 4.39 -15.91
C ALA A 152 6.07 4.70 -15.23
N LEU A 153 6.06 4.91 -13.91
CA LEU A 153 4.86 5.31 -13.16
C LEU A 153 4.51 6.79 -13.35
N ARG A 154 5.50 7.64 -13.63
CA ARG A 154 5.39 9.09 -13.62
C ARG A 154 4.22 9.65 -14.43
N PRO A 155 3.97 9.24 -15.72
CA PRO A 155 2.89 9.81 -16.52
C PRO A 155 1.51 9.64 -15.88
N ARG A 156 1.27 8.50 -15.24
CA ARG A 156 0.00 8.22 -14.55
C ARG A 156 -0.13 8.99 -13.23
N LEU A 157 0.96 9.08 -12.50
CA LEU A 157 0.99 9.85 -11.24
C LEU A 157 0.80 11.34 -11.49
N ASP A 158 1.33 11.89 -12.59
CA ASP A 158 1.15 13.29 -12.95
C ASP A 158 -0.29 13.65 -13.28
N GLN A 159 -1.07 12.66 -13.76
CA GLN A 159 -2.48 12.84 -14.14
C GLN A 159 -3.44 12.73 -12.95
N ALA A 160 -3.10 12.01 -11.91
CA ALA A 160 -4.10 11.54 -10.96
C ALA A 160 -3.95 12.06 -9.53
N ALA A 161 -2.76 12.14 -8.99
CA ALA A 161 -2.57 12.40 -7.56
C ALA A 161 -2.16 13.84 -7.28
N THR A 162 -2.83 14.46 -6.33
CA THR A 162 -2.48 15.82 -5.87
C THR A 162 -1.19 15.83 -5.06
N ARG A 163 -0.92 14.79 -4.28
CA ARG A 163 0.30 14.65 -3.45
C ARG A 163 1.05 13.38 -3.82
N ARG A 164 2.32 13.50 -4.12
CA ARG A 164 3.19 12.39 -4.50
C ARG A 164 4.47 12.41 -3.72
N GLY A 165 4.82 11.29 -3.13
CA GLY A 165 6.02 11.16 -2.33
C GLY A 165 6.84 9.95 -2.66
N LEU A 166 8.16 10.07 -2.46
CA LEU A 166 9.12 9.01 -2.67
C LEU A 166 9.71 8.56 -1.33
N VAL A 167 9.66 7.27 -1.07
CA VAL A 167 10.40 6.63 0.01
C VAL A 167 11.51 5.80 -0.60
N VAL A 168 12.77 6.21 -0.39
CA VAL A 168 13.93 5.49 -0.90
C VAL A 168 14.48 4.55 0.17
N ARG A 169 14.54 3.25 -0.16
CA ARG A 169 15.22 2.25 0.65
C ARG A 169 16.66 2.11 0.17
N GLY A 170 17.60 2.48 1.01
CA GLY A 170 19.01 2.43 0.67
C GLY A 170 19.90 2.20 1.87
N GLY A 171 21.17 1.88 1.62
CA GLY A 171 22.24 1.83 2.59
C GLY A 171 23.40 2.72 2.13
N ALA A 172 24.34 3.01 3.01
CA ALA A 172 25.52 3.85 2.74
C ALA A 172 26.42 3.35 1.59
N SER A 173 26.20 2.13 1.11
CA SER A 173 26.95 1.50 0.02
C SER A 173 26.17 1.44 -1.32
N ALA A 174 25.05 2.16 -1.44
CA ALA A 174 24.31 2.22 -2.70
C ALA A 174 25.10 3.07 -3.73
N ALA A 175 25.08 2.63 -4.99
CA ALA A 175 25.74 3.35 -6.09
C ALA A 175 25.07 4.71 -6.40
N LEU A 176 23.79 4.85 -6.03
CA LEU A 176 23.02 6.09 -6.16
C LEU A 176 22.64 6.61 -4.77
N GLY A 177 22.66 7.92 -4.59
CA GLY A 177 22.08 8.58 -3.43
C GLY A 177 20.56 8.64 -3.52
N ALA A 178 19.88 8.78 -2.38
CA ALA A 178 18.43 8.94 -2.38
C ALA A 178 17.99 10.25 -3.09
N ALA A 179 18.80 11.29 -2.98
CA ALA A 179 18.59 12.56 -3.68
C ALA A 179 18.69 12.39 -5.20
N ASP A 180 19.62 11.55 -5.68
CA ASP A 180 19.78 11.27 -7.12
C ASP A 180 18.54 10.51 -7.65
N VAL A 181 18.01 9.55 -6.88
CA VAL A 181 16.77 8.83 -7.23
C VAL A 181 15.58 9.79 -7.30
N ALA A 182 15.46 10.70 -6.33
CA ALA A 182 14.40 11.71 -6.29
C ALA A 182 14.50 12.66 -7.50
N ALA A 183 15.69 13.21 -7.75
CA ALA A 183 15.93 14.10 -8.88
C ALA A 183 15.64 13.41 -10.22
N ALA A 184 16.13 12.19 -10.42
CA ALA A 184 15.91 11.43 -11.64
C ALA A 184 14.44 11.04 -11.86
N SER A 185 13.70 10.69 -10.79
CA SER A 185 12.28 10.36 -10.87
C SER A 185 11.36 11.58 -10.89
N GLY A 186 11.85 12.75 -10.48
CA GLY A 186 11.07 13.97 -10.33
C GLY A 186 9.97 13.87 -9.26
N LEU A 187 10.21 13.06 -8.22
CA LEU A 187 9.29 12.88 -7.09
C LEU A 187 9.89 13.49 -5.82
N ASP A 188 9.04 14.07 -4.98
CA ASP A 188 9.46 14.64 -3.71
C ASP A 188 9.95 13.55 -2.74
N LEU A 189 11.17 13.68 -2.24
CA LEU A 189 11.74 12.75 -1.28
C LEU A 189 11.11 12.95 0.10
N TRP A 190 10.22 12.02 0.50
CA TRP A 190 9.57 12.07 1.82
C TRP A 190 10.39 11.40 2.90
N HIS A 191 11.13 10.33 2.57
CA HIS A 191 11.95 9.64 3.56
C HIS A 191 13.03 8.76 2.93
N VAL A 192 14.15 8.61 3.66
CA VAL A 192 15.19 7.64 3.36
C VAL A 192 15.18 6.54 4.42
N ALA A 193 14.71 5.36 4.04
CA ALA A 193 14.63 4.21 4.92
C ALA A 193 15.91 3.38 4.87
N ARG A 194 16.58 3.18 6.00
CA ARG A 194 17.71 2.25 6.12
C ARG A 194 17.23 0.80 5.95
N ARG A 195 18.14 -0.08 5.53
CA ARG A 195 17.85 -1.52 5.46
C ARG A 195 17.47 -2.06 6.84
N ASP A 196 16.30 -2.66 6.94
CA ASP A 196 15.83 -3.32 8.16
C ASP A 196 16.11 -4.82 8.04
N ARG A 197 17.24 -5.27 8.60
CA ARG A 197 17.66 -6.67 8.54
C ARG A 197 16.76 -7.61 9.36
N ALA A 198 16.12 -7.08 10.40
CA ALA A 198 15.24 -7.85 11.27
C ALA A 198 13.80 -7.91 10.77
N LEU A 199 13.44 -7.10 9.77
CA LEU A 199 12.07 -7.00 9.27
C LEU A 199 11.60 -8.32 8.66
N VAL A 200 12.41 -8.94 7.79
CA VAL A 200 12.05 -10.19 7.10
C VAL A 200 11.76 -11.30 8.13
N ALA A 201 12.71 -11.54 9.05
CA ALA A 201 12.55 -12.58 10.05
C ALA A 201 11.39 -12.33 11.03
N ARG A 202 10.98 -11.08 11.22
CA ARG A 202 9.79 -10.73 12.03
C ARG A 202 8.51 -10.86 11.24
N ALA A 203 8.50 -10.40 10.00
CA ALA A 203 7.32 -10.45 9.14
C ALA A 203 6.85 -11.90 8.92
N GLU A 204 7.78 -12.84 8.75
CA GLU A 204 7.50 -14.27 8.61
C GLU A 204 6.91 -14.94 9.87
N ARG A 205 6.92 -14.27 11.03
CA ARG A 205 6.44 -14.85 12.28
C ARG A 205 5.16 -14.21 12.82
N VAL A 206 5.05 -12.90 12.71
CA VAL A 206 3.98 -12.12 13.38
C VAL A 206 3.59 -10.86 12.59
N GLY A 207 3.94 -10.80 11.31
CA GLY A 207 3.76 -9.61 10.49
C GLY A 207 4.77 -8.49 10.78
N PRO A 208 4.74 -7.39 10.03
CA PRO A 208 5.70 -6.29 10.15
C PRO A 208 5.52 -5.57 11.49
N GLY A 209 6.61 -5.52 12.28
CA GLY A 209 6.60 -4.93 13.61
C GLY A 209 6.51 -3.40 13.60
N GLY A 210 5.95 -2.83 14.67
CA GLY A 210 5.77 -1.37 14.85
C GLY A 210 7.05 -0.59 15.17
N ARG A 211 8.25 -1.19 15.14
CA ARG A 211 9.55 -0.57 15.43
C ARG A 211 10.55 -0.89 14.32
N GLY A 212 11.58 -0.03 14.18
CA GLY A 212 12.66 -0.22 13.21
C GLY A 212 12.62 0.76 12.04
N PRO A 213 13.53 0.64 11.07
CA PRO A 213 13.63 1.55 9.92
C PRO A 213 12.37 1.64 9.06
N ALA A 214 11.71 0.52 8.81
CA ALA A 214 10.46 0.49 8.03
C ALA A 214 9.31 1.20 8.76
N ALA A 215 9.21 1.02 10.09
CA ALA A 215 8.21 1.71 10.90
C ALA A 215 8.45 3.23 10.92
N ARG A 216 9.72 3.68 10.99
CA ARG A 216 10.05 5.11 10.88
C ARG A 216 9.71 5.69 9.51
N ALA A 217 9.83 4.90 8.44
CA ALA A 217 9.37 5.33 7.13
C ALA A 217 7.84 5.55 7.10
N ALA A 218 7.07 4.65 7.71
CA ALA A 218 5.62 4.83 7.85
C ALA A 218 5.29 6.08 8.70
N ASP A 219 6.00 6.31 9.80
CA ASP A 219 5.84 7.53 10.61
C ASP A 219 6.13 8.80 9.78
N ALA A 220 7.15 8.78 8.93
CA ALA A 220 7.46 9.90 8.06
C ALA A 220 6.36 10.14 7.00
N VAL A 221 5.84 9.07 6.40
CA VAL A 221 4.71 9.16 5.45
C VAL A 221 3.49 9.77 6.13
N VAL A 222 3.10 9.27 7.32
CA VAL A 222 1.92 9.78 8.05
C VAL A 222 2.07 11.26 8.38
N ARG A 223 3.26 11.72 8.80
CA ARG A 223 3.53 13.15 9.00
C ARG A 223 3.39 13.96 7.71
N GLN A 224 3.88 13.44 6.59
CA GLN A 224 3.72 14.10 5.28
C GLN A 224 2.25 14.19 4.87
N LEU A 225 1.41 13.24 5.26
CA LEU A 225 -0.02 13.28 5.01
C LEU A 225 -0.77 14.33 5.86
N GLY A 226 -0.11 14.92 6.85
CA GLY A 226 -0.69 15.96 7.69
C GLY A 226 -1.62 15.42 8.79
N ILE A 227 -1.53 14.11 9.07
CA ILE A 227 -2.26 13.50 10.17
C ILE A 227 -1.36 13.57 11.40
N GLY A 228 -1.74 14.43 12.36
CA GLY A 228 -1.06 14.54 13.64
C GLY A 228 -1.14 13.20 14.38
N THR A 229 0.03 12.71 14.84
CA THR A 229 0.16 11.58 15.78
C THR A 229 -0.02 12.07 17.20
#